data_d3095d1b54ef70616d18249c0cb488a7
#
_entry.id   d3095d1b54ef70616d18249c0cb488a7
#
_cell.length_a   1.000
_cell.length_b   1.000
_cell.length_c   1.000
_cell.angle_alpha   90.00
_cell.angle_beta   90.00
_cell.angle_gamma   90.00
#
_symmetry.space_group_name_H-M   'P 1'
#
loop_
_entity.id
_entity.type
_entity.pdbx_description
1 polymer ?
#
loop_
_entity_poly.entity_id
_entity_poly.type
_entity_poly.pdbx_seq_one_letter_code
_entity_poly.pdbx_strand_id
1 'polypeptide(L)'
;DELTEENNQLKQDSYELNRLRELYELDQQYAGYSKVGARVIEVTTDNWHSSFKIDKGTDDGLKVDMNVIANGGLVGIISETGSNYSIVKTITENNSNVSGMLIDTNETCIVQGDIELMDTGMIRVSHFKSDVIVRNGDKVVTSNISDKYLQGILIGYVKDVKLDSNNLTQSGYIVPAVDFNNLQEVLVITQLKE
;
A
#
# COMPACT_ATOMS: atom_id res chain seq x y z
N ASP A 1 1.07 -1.85 42.67
CA ASP A 1 1.91 -1.20 41.67
C ASP A 1 2.68 -2.23 40.80
N GLU A 2 3.31 -3.25 41.41
CA GLU A 2 4.03 -4.32 40.70
C GLU A 2 3.12 -5.11 39.73
N LEU A 3 1.92 -5.46 40.15
CA LEU A 3 0.90 -6.11 39.30
C LEU A 3 0.41 -5.24 38.11
N THR A 4 0.40 -3.91 38.32
CA THR A 4 0.03 -2.98 37.23
C THR A 4 1.14 -2.85 36.20
N GLU A 5 2.37 -2.87 36.65
CA GLU A 5 3.57 -2.81 35.80
C GLU A 5 3.71 -4.10 34.99
N GLU A 6 3.55 -5.27 35.64
CA GLU A 6 3.54 -6.58 34.97
C GLU A 6 2.40 -6.69 33.93
N ASN A 7 1.19 -6.19 34.27
CA ASN A 7 0.06 -6.20 33.34
C ASN A 7 0.32 -5.29 32.11
N ASN A 8 0.96 -4.15 32.30
CA ASN A 8 1.33 -3.27 31.20
C ASN A 8 2.40 -3.90 30.31
N GLN A 9 3.40 -4.56 30.91
CA GLN A 9 4.41 -5.28 30.16
C GLN A 9 3.79 -6.41 29.32
N LEU A 10 2.93 -7.23 29.92
CA LEU A 10 2.23 -8.31 29.20
C LEU A 10 1.36 -7.80 28.03
N LYS A 11 0.73 -6.63 28.19
CA LYS A 11 -0.02 -5.99 27.12
C LYS A 11 0.88 -5.55 25.97
N GLN A 12 2.04 -4.96 26.29
CA GLN A 12 3.03 -4.57 25.27
C GLN A 12 3.58 -5.77 24.52
N ASP A 13 3.95 -6.84 25.24
CA ASP A 13 4.47 -8.08 24.67
C ASP A 13 3.41 -8.75 23.76
N SER A 14 2.15 -8.76 24.18
CA SER A 14 1.05 -9.27 23.36
C SER A 14 0.83 -8.45 22.09
N TYR A 15 0.93 -7.12 22.18
CA TYR A 15 0.82 -6.24 21.03
C TYR A 15 1.97 -6.46 20.03
N GLU A 16 3.21 -6.56 20.53
CA GLU A 16 4.38 -6.83 19.70
C GLU A 16 4.30 -8.19 19.02
N LEU A 17 3.86 -9.23 19.74
CA LEU A 17 3.66 -10.57 19.18
C LEU A 17 2.64 -10.58 18.03
N ASN A 18 1.51 -9.89 18.19
CA ASN A 18 0.50 -9.80 17.14
C ASN A 18 1.05 -9.08 15.90
N ARG A 19 1.78 -7.99 16.08
CA ARG A 19 2.43 -7.25 15.01
C ARG A 19 3.45 -8.10 14.24
N LEU A 20 4.26 -8.88 14.95
CA LEU A 20 5.22 -9.81 14.32
C LEU A 20 4.52 -10.93 13.53
N ARG A 21 3.37 -11.41 14.01
CA ARG A 21 2.55 -12.37 13.26
C ARG A 21 2.00 -11.78 11.97
N GLU A 22 1.47 -10.56 12.01
CA GLU A 22 0.98 -9.86 10.81
C GLU A 22 2.07 -9.69 9.77
N LEU A 23 3.29 -9.30 10.18
CA LEU A 23 4.44 -9.20 9.28
C LEU A 23 4.85 -10.57 8.70
N TYR A 24 4.80 -11.63 9.49
CA TYR A 24 5.10 -12.98 9.02
C TYR A 24 4.06 -13.46 7.99
N GLU A 25 2.77 -13.23 8.23
CA GLU A 25 1.70 -13.56 7.28
C GLU A 25 1.87 -12.76 5.97
N LEU A 26 2.21 -11.47 6.06
CA LEU A 26 2.51 -10.63 4.91
C LEU A 26 3.72 -11.17 4.12
N ASP A 27 4.77 -11.59 4.82
CA ASP A 27 5.94 -12.21 4.18
C ASP A 27 5.58 -13.48 3.43
N GLN A 28 4.74 -14.32 4.02
CA GLN A 28 4.27 -15.55 3.39
C GLN A 28 3.33 -15.28 2.19
N GLN A 29 2.49 -14.27 2.28
CA GLN A 29 1.60 -13.88 1.19
C GLN A 29 2.36 -13.51 -0.10
N TYR A 30 3.53 -12.91 0.04
CA TYR A 30 4.39 -12.49 -1.07
C TYR A 30 5.73 -13.26 -1.07
N ALA A 31 5.69 -14.56 -0.78
CA ALA A 31 6.88 -15.41 -0.63
C ALA A 31 7.77 -15.48 -1.90
N GLY A 32 7.21 -15.19 -3.08
CA GLY A 32 7.95 -15.13 -4.34
C GLY A 32 8.91 -13.93 -4.47
N TYR A 33 8.84 -12.96 -3.58
CA TYR A 33 9.68 -11.77 -3.58
C TYR A 33 10.66 -11.76 -2.41
N SER A 34 11.91 -11.37 -2.67
CA SER A 34 12.86 -11.05 -1.60
C SER A 34 12.50 -9.72 -0.96
N LYS A 35 12.54 -9.64 0.36
CA LYS A 35 12.07 -8.48 1.14
C LYS A 35 13.03 -8.11 2.25
N VAL A 36 13.03 -6.84 2.63
CA VAL A 36 13.71 -6.29 3.80
C VAL A 36 12.67 -5.65 4.71
N GLY A 37 12.65 -6.06 5.97
CA GLY A 37 11.82 -5.41 6.99
C GLY A 37 12.40 -4.06 7.40
N ALA A 38 11.54 -3.06 7.53
CA ALA A 38 11.91 -1.71 7.96
C ALA A 38 10.88 -1.14 8.92
N ARG A 39 11.32 -0.23 9.79
CA ARG A 39 10.47 0.50 10.74
C ARG A 39 10.23 1.90 10.24
N VAL A 40 9.00 2.38 10.37
CA VAL A 40 8.64 3.78 10.13
C VAL A 40 9.19 4.62 11.28
N ILE A 41 10.01 5.63 10.96
CA ILE A 41 10.68 6.50 11.95
C ILE A 41 10.19 7.95 11.88
N GLU A 42 9.54 8.36 10.80
CA GLU A 42 9.00 9.71 10.64
C GLU A 42 7.85 9.68 9.63
N VAL A 43 6.78 10.40 9.89
CA VAL A 43 5.63 10.54 8.97
C VAL A 43 5.48 12.00 8.60
N THR A 44 5.40 12.29 7.31
CA THR A 44 5.11 13.61 6.76
C THR A 44 3.81 13.57 5.98
N THR A 45 2.82 14.32 6.44
CA THR A 45 1.56 14.50 5.72
C THR A 45 1.24 15.99 5.68
N ASP A 46 1.16 16.55 4.50
CA ASP A 46 0.71 17.90 4.22
C ASP A 46 -0.42 17.88 3.19
N ASN A 47 -0.88 19.06 2.75
CA ASN A 47 -1.99 19.18 1.78
C ASN A 47 -1.68 18.57 0.39
N TRP A 48 -0.45 18.14 0.13
CA TRP A 48 0.00 17.72 -1.20
C TRP A 48 0.74 16.38 -1.18
N HIS A 49 1.36 16.04 -0.04
CA HIS A 49 2.26 14.90 0.07
C HIS A 49 1.83 13.99 1.22
N SER A 50 1.90 12.70 0.96
CA SER A 50 1.81 11.65 1.96
C SER A 50 3.03 10.75 1.80
N SER A 51 3.99 10.91 2.71
CA SER A 51 5.24 10.16 2.71
C SER A 51 5.69 9.84 4.13
N PHE A 52 6.55 8.86 4.24
CA PHE A 52 7.17 8.52 5.51
C PHE A 52 8.61 8.05 5.30
N LYS A 53 9.39 8.15 6.36
CA LYS A 53 10.79 7.70 6.39
C LYS A 53 10.89 6.36 7.10
N ILE A 54 11.73 5.47 6.57
CA ILE A 54 12.07 4.17 7.17
C ILE A 54 13.54 4.10 7.54
N ASP A 55 13.87 3.23 8.52
CA ASP A 55 15.20 3.04 9.11
C ASP A 55 16.13 2.12 8.28
N LYS A 56 15.87 1.99 6.99
CA LYS A 56 16.65 1.18 6.04
C LYS A 56 16.98 1.98 4.79
N GLY A 57 18.20 1.80 4.28
CA GLY A 57 18.70 2.56 3.13
C GLY A 57 19.57 1.74 2.18
N THR A 58 20.48 2.41 1.49
CA THR A 58 21.37 1.76 0.51
C THR A 58 22.29 0.73 1.14
N ASP A 59 22.68 0.91 2.42
CA ASP A 59 23.51 -0.07 3.15
C ASP A 59 22.76 -1.40 3.39
N ASP A 60 21.44 -1.36 3.36
CA ASP A 60 20.55 -2.54 3.45
C ASP A 60 20.13 -3.07 2.07
N GLY A 61 20.67 -2.51 0.98
CA GLY A 61 20.38 -2.90 -0.40
C GLY A 61 19.14 -2.24 -1.00
N LEU A 62 18.57 -1.21 -0.35
CA LEU A 62 17.38 -0.52 -0.86
C LEU A 62 17.74 0.48 -1.98
N LYS A 63 16.83 0.62 -2.93
CA LYS A 63 16.93 1.50 -4.09
C LYS A 63 15.61 2.21 -4.36
N VAL A 64 15.68 3.34 -5.05
CA VAL A 64 14.50 4.04 -5.57
C VAL A 64 13.67 3.11 -6.46
N ASP A 65 12.36 3.30 -6.47
CA ASP A 65 11.33 2.51 -7.16
C ASP A 65 11.11 1.08 -6.60
N MET A 66 11.77 0.67 -5.52
CA MET A 66 11.39 -0.56 -4.80
C MET A 66 10.02 -0.41 -4.16
N ASN A 67 9.20 -1.46 -4.28
CA ASN A 67 7.82 -1.47 -3.78
C ASN A 67 7.78 -1.75 -2.28
N VAL A 68 6.90 -1.06 -1.57
CA VAL A 68 6.70 -1.18 -0.13
C VAL A 68 5.31 -1.71 0.16
N ILE A 69 5.23 -2.73 1.01
CA ILE A 69 3.99 -3.42 1.40
C ILE A 69 3.82 -3.43 2.93
N ALA A 70 2.57 -3.40 3.37
CA ALA A 70 2.16 -3.56 4.76
C ALA A 70 0.71 -4.05 4.83
N ASN A 71 0.29 -4.64 5.93
CA ASN A 71 -1.09 -5.08 6.18
C ASN A 71 -1.73 -5.88 5.03
N GLY A 72 -0.95 -6.63 4.27
CA GLY A 72 -1.42 -7.42 3.14
C GLY A 72 -1.48 -6.69 1.79
N GLY A 73 -1.12 -5.41 1.70
CA GLY A 73 -1.27 -4.62 0.49
C GLY A 73 -0.14 -3.66 0.18
N LEU A 74 -0.29 -2.97 -0.95
CA LEU A 74 0.65 -1.98 -1.46
C LEU A 74 0.55 -0.67 -0.65
N VAL A 75 1.68 -0.25 -0.10
CA VAL A 75 1.83 1.06 0.55
C VAL A 75 2.26 2.13 -0.45
N GLY A 76 3.28 1.84 -1.24
CA GLY A 76 3.88 2.78 -2.17
C GLY A 76 5.21 2.32 -2.71
N ILE A 77 6.07 3.27 -3.04
CA ILE A 77 7.42 3.05 -3.55
C ILE A 77 8.44 3.92 -2.83
N ILE A 78 9.69 3.49 -2.82
CA ILE A 78 10.80 4.32 -2.39
C ILE A 78 11.02 5.44 -3.41
N SER A 79 10.96 6.68 -2.95
CA SER A 79 11.22 7.88 -3.76
C SER A 79 12.63 8.42 -3.61
N GLU A 80 13.25 8.20 -2.46
CA GLU A 80 14.61 8.65 -2.14
C GLU A 80 15.27 7.68 -1.16
N THR A 81 16.59 7.49 -1.27
CA THR A 81 17.39 6.68 -0.37
C THR A 81 18.63 7.43 0.12
N GLY A 82 18.90 7.36 1.42
CA GLY A 82 20.19 7.65 2.01
C GLY A 82 20.93 6.35 2.37
N SER A 83 22.04 6.42 3.06
CA SER A 83 22.82 5.24 3.50
C SER A 83 22.02 4.36 4.46
N ASN A 84 21.36 4.96 5.45
CA ASN A 84 20.65 4.29 6.54
C ASN A 84 19.17 4.67 6.67
N TYR A 85 18.60 5.33 5.67
CA TYR A 85 17.19 5.68 5.62
C TYR A 85 16.66 5.64 4.18
N SER A 86 15.34 5.58 4.02
CA SER A 86 14.67 5.82 2.74
C SER A 86 13.37 6.56 2.96
N ILE A 87 12.94 7.32 1.96
CA ILE A 87 11.64 7.99 1.93
C ILE A 87 10.70 7.15 1.06
N VAL A 88 9.55 6.83 1.60
CA VAL A 88 8.48 6.10 0.90
C VAL A 88 7.38 7.08 0.55
N LYS A 89 7.04 7.14 -0.73
CA LYS A 89 5.89 7.86 -1.26
C LYS A 89 4.70 6.92 -1.30
N THR A 90 3.60 7.28 -0.64
CA THR A 90 2.42 6.42 -0.57
C THR A 90 1.56 6.51 -1.82
N ILE A 91 0.73 5.48 -2.08
CA ILE A 91 -0.22 5.50 -3.19
C ILE A 91 -1.40 6.45 -2.96
N THR A 92 -1.55 7.00 -1.75
CA THR A 92 -2.58 8.00 -1.40
C THR A 92 -2.16 9.42 -1.74
N GLU A 93 -0.89 9.66 -2.05
CA GLU A 93 -0.38 10.99 -2.42
C GLU A 93 -1.03 11.50 -3.70
N ASN A 94 -1.31 12.81 -3.74
CA ASN A 94 -1.79 13.48 -4.95
C ASN A 94 -0.85 13.21 -6.14
N ASN A 95 -1.45 12.94 -7.30
CA ASN A 95 -0.74 12.56 -8.52
C ASN A 95 -0.03 11.18 -8.45
N SER A 96 -0.26 10.38 -7.43
CA SER A 96 0.10 8.96 -7.48
C SER A 96 -0.85 8.24 -8.42
N ASN A 97 -0.31 7.59 -9.44
CA ASN A 97 -1.06 6.77 -10.39
C ASN A 97 -0.51 5.34 -10.37
N VAL A 98 -1.36 4.41 -10.00
CA VAL A 98 -1.02 2.97 -9.99
C VAL A 98 -1.90 2.26 -11.01
N SER A 99 -1.27 1.58 -11.95
CA SER A 99 -1.98 0.69 -12.88
C SER A 99 -2.47 -0.54 -12.12
N GLY A 100 -3.77 -0.65 -11.98
CA GLY A 100 -4.45 -1.75 -11.29
C GLY A 100 -5.15 -2.71 -12.25
N MET A 101 -5.59 -3.82 -11.71
CA MET A 101 -6.32 -4.85 -12.42
C MET A 101 -7.29 -5.57 -11.47
N LEU A 102 -8.52 -5.79 -11.91
CA LEU A 102 -9.45 -6.70 -11.22
C LEU A 102 -8.95 -8.14 -11.36
N ILE A 103 -8.88 -8.86 -10.24
CA ILE A 103 -8.35 -10.23 -10.21
C ILE A 103 -9.21 -11.20 -11.02
N ASP A 104 -10.54 -11.05 -10.96
CA ASP A 104 -11.48 -12.00 -11.53
C ASP A 104 -11.66 -11.85 -13.05
N THR A 105 -11.56 -10.63 -13.55
CA THR A 105 -11.84 -10.32 -14.98
C THR A 105 -10.60 -9.91 -15.75
N ASN A 106 -9.47 -9.67 -15.10
CA ASN A 106 -8.26 -9.03 -15.63
C ASN A 106 -8.50 -7.66 -16.27
N GLU A 107 -9.63 -7.01 -15.94
CA GLU A 107 -9.91 -5.66 -16.41
C GLU A 107 -8.98 -4.65 -15.75
N THR A 108 -8.34 -3.83 -16.56
CA THR A 108 -7.40 -2.81 -16.10
C THR A 108 -8.09 -1.55 -15.63
N CYS A 109 -7.50 -0.91 -14.65
CA CYS A 109 -7.96 0.36 -14.12
C CYS A 109 -6.78 1.24 -13.70
N ILE A 110 -7.07 2.49 -13.37
CA ILE A 110 -6.10 3.41 -12.79
C ILE A 110 -6.55 3.76 -11.38
N VAL A 111 -5.68 3.50 -10.43
CA VAL A 111 -5.84 3.90 -9.02
C VAL A 111 -5.08 5.20 -8.80
N GLN A 112 -5.79 6.24 -8.38
CA GLN A 112 -5.25 7.58 -8.19
C GLN A 112 -5.29 7.99 -6.72
N GLY A 113 -4.13 8.40 -6.21
CA GLY A 113 -4.04 9.01 -4.89
C GLY A 113 -4.78 10.36 -4.88
N ASP A 114 -5.48 10.59 -3.78
CA ASP A 114 -6.16 11.83 -3.48
C ASP A 114 -6.11 12.06 -1.98
N ILE A 115 -5.28 12.98 -1.54
CA ILE A 115 -5.05 13.23 -0.12
C ILE A 115 -6.31 13.76 0.58
N GLU A 116 -7.23 14.40 -0.15
CA GLU A 116 -8.50 14.86 0.41
C GLU A 116 -9.41 13.69 0.81
N LEU A 117 -9.19 12.50 0.23
CA LEU A 117 -9.92 11.28 0.57
C LEU A 117 -9.30 10.48 1.71
N MET A 118 -8.11 10.84 2.21
CA MET A 118 -7.44 10.09 3.29
C MET A 118 -8.31 9.97 4.53
N ASP A 119 -9.02 11.04 4.91
CA ASP A 119 -9.92 11.02 6.07
C ASP A 119 -11.10 10.05 5.90
N THR A 120 -11.46 9.75 4.66
CA THR A 120 -12.51 8.77 4.33
C THR A 120 -11.98 7.33 4.27
N GLY A 121 -10.66 7.15 4.28
CA GLY A 121 -10.00 5.87 4.10
C GLY A 121 -10.19 5.28 2.69
N MET A 122 -10.35 6.10 1.66
CA MET A 122 -10.58 5.67 0.28
C MET A 122 -9.58 6.30 -0.69
N ILE A 123 -9.38 5.62 -1.83
CA ILE A 123 -8.58 6.08 -2.98
C ILE A 123 -9.48 6.07 -4.21
N ARG A 124 -9.22 6.93 -5.18
CA ARG A 124 -9.99 6.95 -6.44
C ARG A 124 -9.59 5.80 -7.35
N VAL A 125 -10.56 5.25 -8.06
CA VAL A 125 -10.33 4.31 -9.16
C VAL A 125 -11.13 4.74 -10.39
N SER A 126 -10.54 4.60 -11.57
CA SER A 126 -11.14 5.00 -12.84
C SER A 126 -10.74 4.09 -14.00
N HIS A 127 -11.32 4.35 -15.17
CA HIS A 127 -10.99 3.68 -16.43
C HIS A 127 -11.41 2.20 -16.53
N PHE A 128 -12.34 1.71 -15.69
CA PHE A 128 -13.01 0.46 -16.03
C PHE A 128 -13.88 0.66 -17.27
N LYS A 129 -13.90 -0.28 -18.19
CA LYS A 129 -14.79 -0.23 -19.34
C LYS A 129 -16.26 -0.32 -18.92
N SER A 130 -17.14 0.37 -19.64
CA SER A 130 -18.57 0.44 -19.32
C SER A 130 -19.31 -0.90 -19.43
N ASP A 131 -18.81 -1.84 -20.24
CA ASP A 131 -19.37 -3.16 -20.47
C ASP A 131 -18.91 -4.22 -19.48
N VAL A 132 -17.99 -3.88 -18.57
CA VAL A 132 -17.50 -4.79 -17.53
C VAL A 132 -18.34 -4.64 -16.26
N ILE A 133 -18.72 -5.79 -15.70
CA ILE A 133 -19.43 -5.81 -14.40
C ILE A 133 -18.41 -5.69 -13.28
N VAL A 134 -18.47 -4.56 -12.58
CA VAL A 134 -17.63 -4.27 -11.39
C VAL A 134 -18.54 -4.24 -10.16
N ARG A 135 -18.19 -5.00 -9.13
CA ARG A 135 -18.98 -5.12 -7.90
C ARG A 135 -18.23 -4.57 -6.70
N ASN A 136 -18.99 -4.07 -5.73
CA ASN A 136 -18.42 -3.72 -4.42
C ASN A 136 -17.74 -4.95 -3.80
N GLY A 137 -16.50 -4.76 -3.35
CA GLY A 137 -15.69 -5.83 -2.77
C GLY A 137 -14.79 -6.58 -3.74
N ASP A 138 -14.87 -6.31 -5.05
CA ASP A 138 -13.95 -6.89 -6.03
C ASP A 138 -12.51 -6.45 -5.71
N LYS A 139 -11.57 -7.41 -5.79
CA LYS A 139 -10.16 -7.18 -5.48
C LYS A 139 -9.42 -6.53 -6.64
N VAL A 140 -8.72 -5.46 -6.33
CA VAL A 140 -7.80 -4.78 -7.26
C VAL A 140 -6.36 -5.03 -6.83
N VAL A 141 -5.56 -5.54 -7.75
CA VAL A 141 -4.12 -5.76 -7.59
C VAL A 141 -3.35 -4.90 -8.58
N THR A 142 -2.05 -4.74 -8.36
CA THR A 142 -1.17 -4.09 -9.34
C THR A 142 -1.13 -4.86 -10.64
N SER A 143 -1.21 -4.14 -11.74
CA SER A 143 -1.17 -4.67 -13.11
C SER A 143 0.27 -4.91 -13.58
N ASN A 144 0.44 -5.79 -14.57
CA ASN A 144 1.70 -5.98 -15.27
C ASN A 144 2.09 -4.82 -16.19
N ILE A 145 1.16 -3.91 -16.49
CA ILE A 145 1.38 -2.76 -17.39
C ILE A 145 2.20 -1.65 -16.71
N SER A 146 2.25 -1.64 -15.37
CA SER A 146 3.04 -0.65 -14.63
C SER A 146 4.54 -0.73 -14.96
N ASP A 147 5.18 0.41 -15.07
CA ASP A 147 6.63 0.54 -15.22
C ASP A 147 7.42 0.53 -13.90
N LYS A 148 6.72 0.72 -12.76
CA LYS A 148 7.32 0.83 -11.41
C LYS A 148 6.82 -0.18 -10.41
N TYR A 149 5.58 -0.64 -10.56
CA TYR A 149 4.96 -1.54 -9.61
C TYR A 149 5.03 -2.99 -10.10
N LEU A 150 5.50 -3.87 -9.23
CA LEU A 150 5.49 -5.32 -9.45
C LEU A 150 4.05 -5.82 -9.52
N GLN A 151 3.80 -6.81 -10.36
CA GLN A 151 2.46 -7.35 -10.57
C GLN A 151 1.93 -8.14 -9.37
N GLY A 152 0.62 -8.08 -9.16
CA GLY A 152 -0.10 -8.97 -8.26
C GLY A 152 -0.10 -8.54 -6.79
N ILE A 153 0.36 -7.32 -6.48
CA ILE A 153 0.29 -6.78 -5.12
C ILE A 153 -1.12 -6.22 -4.89
N LEU A 154 -1.79 -6.65 -3.82
CA LEU A 154 -3.13 -6.18 -3.48
C LEU A 154 -3.11 -4.67 -3.21
N ILE A 155 -4.01 -3.93 -3.87
CA ILE A 155 -4.23 -2.51 -3.60
C ILE A 155 -5.38 -2.36 -2.62
N GLY A 156 -6.51 -2.98 -2.89
CA GLY A 156 -7.69 -2.93 -2.05
C GLY A 156 -8.94 -3.49 -2.72
N TYR A 157 -10.08 -2.98 -2.29
CA TYR A 157 -11.39 -3.48 -2.66
C TYR A 157 -12.25 -2.38 -3.26
N VAL A 158 -12.93 -2.67 -4.36
CA VAL A 158 -13.78 -1.72 -5.08
C VAL A 158 -14.99 -1.29 -4.23
N LYS A 159 -15.33 0.00 -4.31
CA LYS A 159 -16.51 0.58 -3.68
C LYS A 159 -17.13 1.65 -4.56
N ASP A 160 -18.45 1.64 -4.64
CA ASP A 160 -19.31 2.68 -5.25
C ASP A 160 -18.91 3.06 -6.69
N VAL A 161 -18.64 2.08 -7.54
CA VAL A 161 -18.37 2.30 -8.97
C VAL A 161 -19.64 2.68 -9.70
N LYS A 162 -19.56 3.72 -10.51
CA LYS A 162 -20.65 4.25 -11.34
C LYS A 162 -20.17 4.55 -12.75
N LEU A 163 -21.11 4.50 -13.69
CA LEU A 163 -20.86 4.91 -15.07
C LEU A 163 -20.53 6.40 -15.13
N ASP A 164 -19.48 6.74 -15.85
CA ASP A 164 -19.07 8.13 -16.08
C ASP A 164 -20.01 8.83 -17.06
N SER A 165 -20.00 10.15 -17.06
CA SER A 165 -20.83 10.97 -17.95
C SER A 165 -20.59 10.76 -19.45
N ASN A 166 -19.42 10.21 -19.80
CA ASN A 166 -19.07 9.84 -21.18
C ASN A 166 -19.72 8.53 -21.66
N ASN A 167 -20.35 7.75 -20.76
CA ASN A 167 -20.93 6.43 -21.00
C ASN A 167 -19.95 5.36 -21.55
N LEU A 168 -18.64 5.60 -21.51
CA LEU A 168 -17.62 4.71 -22.03
C LEU A 168 -16.81 4.03 -20.90
N THR A 169 -16.72 4.70 -19.77
CA THR A 169 -15.94 4.23 -18.60
C THR A 169 -16.76 4.26 -17.33
N GLN A 170 -16.24 3.60 -16.32
CA GLN A 170 -16.76 3.60 -14.96
C GLN A 170 -15.66 4.04 -14.00
N SER A 171 -16.05 4.77 -12.96
CA SER A 171 -15.16 5.27 -11.92
C SER A 171 -15.80 5.11 -10.53
N GLY A 172 -14.98 5.06 -9.51
CA GLY A 172 -15.43 4.91 -8.13
C GLY A 172 -14.29 5.04 -7.15
N TYR A 173 -14.34 4.22 -6.11
CA TYR A 173 -13.37 4.25 -5.03
C TYR A 173 -12.82 2.86 -4.76
N ILE A 174 -11.67 2.83 -4.08
CA ILE A 174 -11.06 1.63 -3.49
C ILE A 174 -10.93 1.86 -2.00
N VAL A 175 -11.37 0.89 -1.22
CA VAL A 175 -10.98 0.76 0.19
C VAL A 175 -9.64 0.04 0.20
N PRO A 176 -8.52 0.73 0.56
CA PRO A 176 -7.21 0.12 0.53
C PRO A 176 -7.09 -1.03 1.53
N ALA A 177 -6.27 -2.02 1.22
CA ALA A 177 -5.94 -3.09 2.15
C ALA A 177 -5.06 -2.61 3.31
N VAL A 178 -4.34 -1.51 3.09
CA VAL A 178 -3.40 -0.91 4.04
C VAL A 178 -4.10 0.13 4.91
N ASP A 179 -3.87 0.09 6.21
CA ASP A 179 -4.21 1.17 7.13
C ASP A 179 -3.07 2.21 7.16
N PHE A 180 -3.20 3.25 6.36
CA PHE A 180 -2.19 4.32 6.24
C PHE A 180 -2.03 5.17 7.50
N ASN A 181 -2.99 5.14 8.42
CA ASN A 181 -2.94 5.91 9.67
C ASN A 181 -2.12 5.21 10.76
N ASN A 182 -1.88 3.91 10.64
CA ASN A 182 -1.23 3.09 11.66
C ASN A 182 -0.01 2.31 11.12
N LEU A 183 0.72 2.88 10.17
CA LEU A 183 1.95 2.26 9.65
C LEU A 183 3.07 2.36 10.69
N GLN A 184 3.58 1.22 11.15
CA GLN A 184 4.72 1.13 12.07
C GLN A 184 5.88 0.36 11.46
N GLU A 185 5.60 -0.75 10.81
CA GLU A 185 6.56 -1.61 10.14
C GLU A 185 6.07 -1.95 8.74
N VAL A 186 7.02 -2.04 7.83
CA VAL A 186 6.76 -2.33 6.43
C VAL A 186 7.78 -3.35 5.92
N LEU A 187 7.43 -4.02 4.83
CA LEU A 187 8.36 -4.83 4.06
C LEU A 187 8.66 -4.13 2.73
N VAL A 188 9.93 -4.00 2.42
CA VAL A 188 10.39 -3.47 1.13
C VAL A 188 10.75 -4.65 0.24
N ILE A 189 10.11 -4.76 -0.91
CA ILE A 189 10.46 -5.75 -1.93
C ILE A 189 11.72 -5.27 -2.64
N THR A 190 12.81 -6.05 -2.55
CA THR A 190 14.12 -5.66 -3.07
C THR A 190 14.31 -5.93 -4.56
N GLN A 191 13.26 -6.42 -5.21
CA GLN A 191 13.22 -6.59 -6.66
C GLN A 191 12.63 -5.35 -7.33
N LEU A 192 13.29 -4.86 -8.36
CA LEU A 192 12.75 -3.80 -9.24
C LEU A 192 11.90 -4.42 -10.35
N LYS A 193 10.98 -3.64 -10.88
CA LYS A 193 10.27 -3.98 -12.11
C LYS A 193 11.25 -3.89 -13.29
N GLU A 194 11.35 -4.97 -14.06
CA GLU A 194 12.12 -5.04 -15.32
C GLU A 194 11.26 -4.65 -16.52
#